data_a80bee823fde08236c922a71cd217159
#
_entry.id   a80bee823fde08236c922a71cd217159
#
_cell.length_a   1.000
_cell.length_b   1.000
_cell.length_c   1.000
_cell.angle_alpha   90.00
_cell.angle_beta   90.00
_cell.angle_gamma   90.00
#
_symmetry.space_group_name_H-M   'P 1'
#
loop_
_entity.id
_entity.type
_entity.pdbx_description
1 polymer ?
#
loop_
_entity_poly.entity_id
_entity_poly.type
_entity_poly.pdbx_seq_one_letter_code
_entity_poly.pdbx_strand_id
1 'polypeptide(L)'
;IMAFPEAEAPTDFEGVSGIVKGSVLPGYIGVEAGQAAVGDLLNWWVQNILNKEASYHIELSLKASDLKVGASGLLALDWNNGNRNILSDQQLSGLVLGQTLATKDYEIYRALIEATAFGALKIIECIRSQGISIHEIIATGGIGHKNPLFMQIYADVIGCPVRLVENPQTVAVGAAIMAAYC
;
A
#
# COMPACT_ATOMS: atom_id res chain seq x y z
N ILE A 1 -9.11 -1.99 3.79
CA ILE A 1 -10.40 -2.24 4.46
C ILE A 1 -11.07 -3.42 3.77
N MET A 2 -11.61 -4.34 4.54
CA MET A 2 -12.41 -5.47 4.10
C MET A 2 -13.79 -5.40 4.75
N ALA A 3 -14.79 -5.99 4.13
CA ALA A 3 -16.13 -6.12 4.70
C ALA A 3 -16.59 -7.58 4.63
N PHE A 4 -17.06 -8.10 5.74
CA PHE A 4 -17.60 -9.46 5.86
C PHE A 4 -19.04 -9.41 6.32
N PRO A 5 -19.96 -10.26 5.80
CA PRO A 5 -21.26 -10.43 6.41
C PRO A 5 -21.12 -10.78 7.91
N GLU A 6 -21.93 -10.18 8.78
CA GLU A 6 -21.82 -10.40 10.24
C GLU A 6 -21.85 -11.88 10.63
N ALA A 7 -22.60 -12.70 9.89
CA ALA A 7 -22.73 -14.13 10.14
C ALA A 7 -21.45 -14.94 9.80
N GLU A 8 -20.58 -14.41 8.97
CA GLU A 8 -19.37 -15.07 8.45
C GLU A 8 -18.09 -14.44 9.00
N ALA A 9 -18.22 -13.34 9.75
CA ALA A 9 -17.07 -12.61 10.23
C ALA A 9 -16.36 -13.35 11.36
N PRO A 10 -15.05 -13.47 11.31
CA PRO A 10 -14.26 -13.98 12.43
C PRO A 10 -14.47 -13.12 13.68
N THR A 11 -14.44 -13.76 14.85
CA THR A 11 -14.63 -13.09 16.14
C THR A 11 -13.38 -12.40 16.64
N ASP A 12 -12.23 -12.77 16.10
CA ASP A 12 -10.93 -12.20 16.45
C ASP A 12 -10.04 -12.15 15.21
N PHE A 13 -9.24 -11.08 15.08
CA PHE A 13 -8.32 -10.85 13.98
C PHE A 13 -6.98 -10.36 14.52
N GLU A 14 -5.96 -11.16 14.40
CA GLU A 14 -4.60 -10.72 14.70
C GLU A 14 -4.06 -9.80 13.60
N GLY A 15 -3.20 -8.86 13.97
CA GLY A 15 -2.46 -8.00 13.04
C GLY A 15 -3.28 -6.95 12.29
N VAL A 16 -4.52 -6.67 12.71
CA VAL A 16 -5.37 -5.61 12.15
C VAL A 16 -5.50 -4.42 13.10
N SER A 17 -5.85 -3.26 12.57
CA SER A 17 -6.02 -2.03 13.36
C SER A 17 -7.37 -1.93 14.04
N GLY A 18 -8.40 -2.55 13.50
CA GLY A 18 -9.75 -2.48 14.04
C GLY A 18 -10.76 -3.35 13.32
N ILE A 19 -11.79 -3.72 14.09
CA ILE A 19 -12.95 -4.48 13.65
C ILE A 19 -14.19 -3.72 14.12
N VAL A 20 -15.01 -3.25 13.19
CA VAL A 20 -16.17 -2.40 13.53
C VAL A 20 -17.40 -2.83 12.75
N LYS A 21 -18.48 -3.17 13.47
CA LYS A 21 -19.78 -3.50 12.88
C LYS A 21 -20.40 -2.30 12.19
N GLY A 22 -20.92 -2.51 10.99
CA GLY A 22 -21.64 -1.50 10.22
C GLY A 22 -20.79 -0.35 9.69
N SER A 23 -19.45 -0.38 9.87
CA SER A 23 -18.57 0.73 9.46
C SER A 23 -18.45 0.90 7.94
N VAL A 24 -18.68 -0.15 7.18
CA VAL A 24 -18.61 -0.13 5.70
C VAL A 24 -20.02 -0.20 5.12
N LEU A 25 -20.81 -1.18 5.53
CA LEU A 25 -22.19 -1.41 5.12
C LEU A 25 -23.00 -1.96 6.31
N PRO A 26 -24.30 -1.61 6.42
CA PRO A 26 -25.19 -2.25 7.39
C PRO A 26 -25.23 -3.77 7.20
N GLY A 27 -25.15 -4.54 8.29
CA GLY A 27 -25.12 -6.00 8.26
C GLY A 27 -23.74 -6.60 7.94
N TYR A 28 -22.71 -5.76 7.84
CA TYR A 28 -21.33 -6.18 7.61
C TYR A 28 -20.40 -5.73 8.75
N ILE A 29 -19.34 -6.46 8.95
CA ILE A 29 -18.22 -6.07 9.80
C ILE A 29 -17.10 -5.52 8.91
N GLY A 30 -16.66 -4.31 9.19
CA GLY A 30 -15.48 -3.73 8.55
C GLY A 30 -14.22 -4.11 9.31
N VAL A 31 -13.20 -4.55 8.58
CA VAL A 31 -11.86 -4.85 9.12
C VAL A 31 -10.85 -3.92 8.49
N GLU A 32 -10.06 -3.24 9.32
CA GLU A 32 -9.03 -2.32 8.87
C GLU A 32 -7.62 -2.83 9.20
N ALA A 33 -6.76 -2.81 8.22
CA ALA A 33 -5.31 -2.92 8.38
C ALA A 33 -4.61 -1.95 7.43
N GLY A 34 -3.42 -1.48 7.77
CA GLY A 34 -2.73 -0.52 6.92
C GLY A 34 -1.26 -0.33 7.29
N GLN A 35 -0.53 0.22 6.33
CA GLN A 35 0.86 0.62 6.48
C GLN A 35 0.92 2.06 7.01
N ALA A 36 2.00 2.39 7.73
CA ALA A 36 2.17 3.70 8.37
C ALA A 36 2.48 4.81 7.34
N ALA A 37 3.12 4.47 6.22
CA ALA A 37 3.42 5.38 5.12
C ALA A 37 3.56 4.60 3.82
N VAL A 38 2.98 5.11 2.73
CA VAL A 38 3.13 4.55 1.38
C VAL A 38 3.45 5.68 0.40
N GLY A 39 2.45 6.51 0.05
CA GLY A 39 2.66 7.67 -0.81
C GLY A 39 3.58 8.72 -0.18
N ASP A 40 3.48 8.89 1.12
CA ASP A 40 4.31 9.82 1.89
C ASP A 40 5.80 9.41 1.85
N LEU A 41 6.10 8.11 1.86
CA LEU A 41 7.46 7.58 1.72
C LEU A 41 8.08 7.96 0.37
N LEU A 42 7.33 7.79 -0.72
CA LEU A 42 7.79 8.15 -2.06
C LEU A 42 7.94 9.67 -2.21
N ASN A 43 6.99 10.42 -1.63
CA ASN A 43 7.04 11.88 -1.65
C ASN A 43 8.23 12.42 -0.84
N TRP A 44 8.48 11.84 0.33
CA TRP A 44 9.66 12.14 1.16
C TRP A 44 10.96 11.91 0.37
N TRP A 45 11.07 10.78 -0.35
CA TRP A 45 12.23 10.51 -1.19
C TRP A 45 12.45 11.61 -2.24
N VAL A 46 11.40 11.97 -2.98
CA VAL A 46 11.48 12.96 -4.06
C VAL A 46 11.74 14.38 -3.54
N GLN A 47 10.94 14.82 -2.58
CA GLN A 47 10.96 16.24 -2.16
C GLN A 47 12.01 16.51 -1.09
N ASN A 48 12.17 15.63 -0.10
CA ASN A 48 13.05 15.89 1.03
C ASN A 48 14.47 15.39 0.78
N ILE A 49 14.64 14.22 0.18
CA ILE A 49 15.98 13.65 -0.05
C ILE A 49 16.59 14.14 -1.36
N LEU A 50 15.85 14.05 -2.45
CA LEU A 50 16.35 14.49 -3.75
C LEU A 50 16.19 16.00 -3.98
N ASN A 51 15.42 16.69 -3.15
CA ASN A 51 15.07 18.11 -3.30
C ASN A 51 14.54 18.43 -4.70
N LYS A 52 13.58 17.62 -5.18
CA LYS A 52 12.94 17.71 -6.48
C LYS A 52 11.46 18.04 -6.36
N GLU A 53 10.92 18.64 -7.42
CA GLU A 53 9.48 18.88 -7.54
C GLU A 53 8.69 17.56 -7.69
N ALA A 54 7.40 17.59 -7.32
CA ALA A 54 6.53 16.42 -7.40
C ALA A 54 6.43 15.80 -8.82
N SER A 55 6.66 16.59 -9.88
CA SER A 55 6.72 16.10 -11.26
C SER A 55 7.83 15.07 -11.50
N TYR A 56 8.88 15.07 -10.67
CA TYR A 56 9.99 14.13 -10.79
C TYR A 56 9.61 12.67 -10.53
N HIS A 57 8.48 12.43 -9.86
CA HIS A 57 7.91 11.08 -9.73
C HIS A 57 7.71 10.39 -11.09
N ILE A 58 7.35 11.16 -12.13
CA ILE A 58 7.12 10.61 -13.48
C ILE A 58 8.42 10.08 -14.06
N GLU A 59 9.49 10.85 -13.97
CA GLU A 59 10.81 10.47 -14.48
C GLU A 59 11.37 9.25 -13.73
N LEU A 60 11.27 9.24 -12.40
CA LEU A 60 11.69 8.11 -11.58
C LEU A 60 10.90 6.85 -11.91
N SER A 61 9.58 6.95 -12.08
CA SER A 61 8.72 5.81 -12.43
C SER A 61 9.07 5.23 -13.80
N LEU A 62 9.32 6.07 -14.79
CA LEU A 62 9.72 5.64 -16.12
C LEU A 62 11.07 4.90 -16.08
N LYS A 63 12.09 5.46 -15.47
CA LYS A 63 13.41 4.82 -15.33
C LYS A 63 13.34 3.53 -14.51
N ALA A 64 12.56 3.53 -13.43
CA ALA A 64 12.35 2.37 -12.59
C ALA A 64 11.61 1.24 -13.31
N SER A 65 10.71 1.56 -14.28
CA SER A 65 9.98 0.56 -15.05
C SER A 65 10.87 -0.25 -15.99
N ASP A 66 11.98 0.33 -16.43
CA ASP A 66 12.95 -0.34 -17.32
C ASP A 66 13.86 -1.35 -16.57
N LEU A 67 13.87 -1.30 -15.24
CA LEU A 67 14.65 -2.22 -14.44
C LEU A 67 14.00 -3.60 -14.42
N LYS A 68 14.82 -4.63 -14.58
CA LYS A 68 14.39 -6.01 -14.28
C LYS A 68 14.21 -6.18 -12.77
N VAL A 69 13.30 -7.07 -12.38
CA VAL A 69 13.09 -7.43 -10.98
C VAL A 69 14.42 -7.86 -10.34
N GLY A 70 14.77 -7.27 -9.21
CA GLY A 70 15.99 -7.58 -8.46
C GLY A 70 17.29 -7.06 -9.08
N ALA A 71 17.26 -6.35 -10.23
CA ALA A 71 18.46 -5.92 -10.94
C ALA A 71 19.36 -4.96 -10.15
N SER A 72 18.77 -4.12 -9.31
CA SER A 72 19.52 -3.17 -8.47
C SER A 72 20.24 -3.86 -7.29
N GLY A 73 19.78 -5.05 -6.88
CA GLY A 73 20.25 -5.72 -5.65
C GLY A 73 19.85 -5.00 -4.36
N LEU A 74 19.03 -3.95 -4.45
CA LEU A 74 18.56 -3.19 -3.29
C LEU A 74 17.40 -3.91 -2.60
N LEU A 75 17.42 -3.87 -1.27
CA LEU A 75 16.30 -4.27 -0.42
C LEU A 75 15.93 -3.09 0.47
N ALA A 76 14.64 -2.90 0.73
CA ALA A 76 14.18 -1.84 1.62
C ALA A 76 13.09 -2.34 2.59
N LEU A 77 12.97 -1.64 3.73
CA LEU A 77 11.86 -1.74 4.67
C LEU A 77 11.07 -0.44 4.64
N ASP A 78 9.76 -0.53 4.57
CA ASP A 78 8.83 0.61 4.51
C ASP A 78 8.48 1.23 5.88
N TRP A 79 9.33 1.00 6.89
CA TRP A 79 9.07 1.40 8.27
C TRP A 79 9.52 2.83 8.60
N ASN A 80 9.63 3.70 7.60
CA ASN A 80 10.05 5.09 7.79
C ASN A 80 9.12 5.89 8.72
N ASN A 81 7.93 5.39 9.02
CA ASN A 81 6.99 5.92 10.00
C ASN A 81 6.50 4.83 10.97
N GLY A 82 7.40 3.91 11.36
CA GLY A 82 7.07 2.73 12.16
C GLY A 82 6.35 1.62 11.39
N ASN A 83 5.98 0.56 12.09
CA ASN A 83 5.15 -0.52 11.56
C ASN A 83 3.82 -0.55 12.29
N ARG A 84 2.74 -0.07 11.64
CA ARG A 84 1.41 0.06 12.23
C ARG A 84 0.73 -1.29 12.44
N ASN A 85 0.78 -2.15 11.42
CA ASN A 85 0.16 -3.47 11.45
C ASN A 85 1.20 -4.55 11.28
N ILE A 86 0.96 -5.67 11.94
CA ILE A 86 1.77 -6.85 12.17
C ILE A 86 2.67 -6.67 13.40
N LEU A 87 3.63 -5.75 13.41
CA LEU A 87 4.52 -5.56 14.56
C LEU A 87 3.98 -4.56 15.57
N SER A 88 3.11 -3.65 15.17
CA SER A 88 2.50 -2.60 16.01
C SER A 88 3.52 -1.77 16.80
N ASP A 89 4.67 -1.50 16.17
CA ASP A 89 5.77 -0.76 16.76
C ASP A 89 6.06 0.53 15.98
N GLN A 90 5.79 1.66 16.62
CA GLN A 90 5.99 3.00 16.06
C GLN A 90 7.45 3.46 16.10
N GLN A 91 8.33 2.76 16.83
CA GLN A 91 9.74 3.13 16.97
C GLN A 91 10.62 2.49 15.88
N LEU A 92 10.08 1.58 15.08
CA LEU A 92 10.79 1.01 13.95
C LEU A 92 11.06 2.06 12.88
N SER A 93 12.19 1.91 12.19
CA SER A 93 12.64 2.82 11.14
C SER A 93 12.90 2.09 9.84
N GLY A 94 12.78 2.83 8.72
CA GLY A 94 13.07 2.32 7.39
C GLY A 94 14.54 1.95 7.20
N LEU A 95 14.79 1.11 6.22
CA LEU A 95 16.13 0.65 5.84
C LEU A 95 16.22 0.56 4.32
N VAL A 96 17.35 0.93 3.76
CA VAL A 96 17.76 0.55 2.39
C VAL A 96 19.11 -0.14 2.47
N LEU A 97 19.17 -1.39 2.02
CA LEU A 97 20.34 -2.23 2.01
C LEU A 97 20.85 -2.45 0.58
N GLY A 98 22.17 -2.61 0.42
CA GLY A 98 22.80 -2.94 -0.87
C GLY A 98 23.23 -1.73 -1.69
N GLN A 99 23.20 -0.52 -1.13
CA GLN A 99 23.64 0.69 -1.81
C GLN A 99 25.16 0.68 -2.10
N THR A 100 25.53 1.19 -3.26
CA THR A 100 26.90 1.42 -3.70
C THR A 100 27.06 2.85 -4.21
N LEU A 101 28.25 3.28 -4.53
CA LEU A 101 28.49 4.58 -5.17
C LEU A 101 27.88 4.70 -6.58
N ALA A 102 27.53 3.57 -7.20
CA ALA A 102 26.89 3.53 -8.51
C ALA A 102 25.34 3.57 -8.44
N THR A 103 24.75 3.38 -7.26
CA THR A 103 23.30 3.33 -7.05
C THR A 103 22.64 4.62 -7.52
N LYS A 104 21.56 4.47 -8.28
CA LYS A 104 20.78 5.57 -8.83
C LYS A 104 19.53 5.85 -8.01
N ASP A 105 19.03 7.07 -8.11
CA ASP A 105 17.83 7.55 -7.43
C ASP A 105 16.57 6.74 -7.78
N TYR A 106 16.40 6.36 -9.06
CA TYR A 106 15.28 5.54 -9.51
C TYR A 106 15.37 4.07 -9.07
N GLU A 107 16.57 3.56 -8.78
CA GLU A 107 16.73 2.22 -8.19
C GLU A 107 16.24 2.19 -6.75
N ILE A 108 16.59 3.22 -5.95
CA ILE A 108 16.07 3.39 -4.60
C ILE A 108 14.55 3.62 -4.64
N TYR A 109 14.07 4.46 -5.55
CA TYR A 109 12.63 4.71 -5.71
C TYR A 109 11.85 3.42 -5.97
N ARG A 110 12.37 2.53 -6.85
CA ARG A 110 11.79 1.20 -7.07
C ARG A 110 11.83 0.33 -5.83
N ALA A 111 12.96 0.26 -5.14
CA ALA A 111 13.10 -0.52 -3.90
C ALA A 111 12.12 -0.06 -2.81
N LEU A 112 11.83 1.24 -2.71
CA LEU A 112 10.82 1.78 -1.79
C LEU A 112 9.40 1.36 -2.19
N ILE A 113 9.06 1.34 -3.49
CA ILE A 113 7.77 0.81 -3.96
C ILE A 113 7.66 -0.68 -3.62
N GLU A 114 8.70 -1.46 -3.93
CA GLU A 114 8.74 -2.90 -3.64
C GLU A 114 8.60 -3.16 -2.14
N ALA A 115 9.26 -2.38 -1.28
CA ALA A 115 9.14 -2.47 0.18
C ALA A 115 7.69 -2.28 0.64
N THR A 116 7.00 -1.26 0.13
CA THR A 116 5.58 -1.03 0.47
C THR A 116 4.69 -2.16 -0.05
N ALA A 117 4.98 -2.74 -1.22
CA ALA A 117 4.25 -3.89 -1.74
C ALA A 117 4.44 -5.14 -0.89
N PHE A 118 5.66 -5.43 -0.43
CA PHE A 118 5.94 -6.52 0.51
C PHE A 118 5.30 -6.29 1.88
N GLY A 119 5.26 -5.05 2.36
CA GLY A 119 4.52 -4.68 3.57
C GLY A 119 3.02 -4.97 3.44
N ALA A 120 2.41 -4.61 2.31
CA ALA A 120 1.02 -4.95 2.01
C ALA A 120 0.80 -6.47 1.90
N LEU A 121 1.72 -7.20 1.24
CA LEU A 121 1.66 -8.66 1.18
C LEU A 121 1.66 -9.28 2.57
N LYS A 122 2.48 -8.77 3.48
CA LYS A 122 2.58 -9.29 4.85
C LYS A 122 1.25 -9.15 5.60
N ILE A 123 0.55 -8.02 5.43
CA ILE A 123 -0.79 -7.83 5.97
C ILE A 123 -1.79 -8.82 5.35
N ILE A 124 -1.75 -9.00 4.04
CA ILE A 124 -2.62 -9.91 3.31
C ILE A 124 -2.37 -11.37 3.71
N GLU A 125 -1.09 -11.77 3.87
CA GLU A 125 -0.73 -13.10 4.37
C GLU A 125 -1.27 -13.35 5.78
N CYS A 126 -1.16 -12.36 6.66
CA CYS A 126 -1.73 -12.44 8.01
C CYS A 126 -3.24 -12.68 7.98
N ILE A 127 -3.95 -12.00 7.10
CA ILE A 127 -5.40 -12.19 6.92
C ILE A 127 -5.70 -13.55 6.31
N ARG A 128 -4.96 -13.98 5.29
CA ARG A 128 -5.11 -15.30 4.65
C ARG A 128 -4.85 -16.45 5.62
N SER A 129 -3.87 -16.30 6.53
CA SER A 129 -3.57 -17.33 7.54
C SER A 129 -4.71 -17.58 8.54
N GLN A 130 -5.64 -16.63 8.63
CA GLN A 130 -6.87 -16.76 9.47
C GLN A 130 -8.05 -17.35 8.70
N GLY A 131 -7.80 -17.97 7.53
CA GLY A 131 -8.80 -18.69 6.74
C GLY A 131 -9.59 -17.81 5.76
N ILE A 132 -9.20 -16.55 5.59
CA ILE A 132 -9.90 -15.63 4.68
C ILE A 132 -9.28 -15.67 3.29
N SER A 133 -10.10 -15.95 2.29
CA SER A 133 -9.68 -15.92 0.90
C SER A 133 -9.77 -14.49 0.33
N ILE A 134 -8.66 -14.00 -0.21
CA ILE A 134 -8.61 -12.73 -0.92
C ILE A 134 -8.29 -13.03 -2.38
N HIS A 135 -9.24 -12.75 -3.28
CA HIS A 135 -9.15 -13.08 -4.71
C HIS A 135 -8.85 -11.86 -5.58
N GLU A 136 -9.16 -10.67 -5.07
CA GLU A 136 -9.01 -9.41 -5.81
C GLU A 136 -8.75 -8.27 -4.82
N ILE A 137 -8.01 -7.28 -5.27
CA ILE A 137 -7.83 -6.01 -4.57
C ILE A 137 -8.48 -4.90 -5.40
N ILE A 138 -9.29 -4.07 -4.74
CA ILE A 138 -9.85 -2.87 -5.34
C ILE A 138 -9.04 -1.68 -4.85
N ALA A 139 -8.26 -1.09 -5.74
CA ALA A 139 -7.44 0.07 -5.44
C ALA A 139 -8.21 1.36 -5.72
N THR A 140 -8.14 2.28 -4.75
CA THR A 140 -8.74 3.62 -4.85
C THR A 140 -7.70 4.69 -4.55
N GLY A 141 -7.98 5.93 -4.96
CA GLY A 141 -7.12 7.07 -4.67
C GLY A 141 -6.08 7.38 -5.75
N GLY A 142 -5.31 8.44 -5.51
CA GLY A 142 -4.51 9.09 -6.55
C GLY A 142 -3.27 8.35 -7.02
N ILE A 143 -2.65 7.51 -6.18
CA ILE A 143 -1.39 6.83 -6.52
C ILE A 143 -1.60 5.87 -7.69
N GLY A 144 -2.67 5.06 -7.64
CA GLY A 144 -2.97 4.07 -8.67
C GLY A 144 -3.13 4.69 -10.06
N HIS A 145 -3.76 5.85 -10.15
CA HIS A 145 -3.95 6.57 -11.41
C HIS A 145 -2.67 7.24 -11.93
N LYS A 146 -1.77 7.62 -11.03
CA LYS A 146 -0.57 8.40 -11.38
C LYS A 146 0.67 7.54 -11.62
N ASN A 147 0.69 6.32 -11.09
CA ASN A 147 1.87 5.47 -11.14
C ASN A 147 1.53 4.01 -11.52
N PRO A 148 1.47 3.69 -12.82
CA PRO A 148 1.21 2.32 -13.30
C PRO A 148 2.25 1.30 -12.80
N LEU A 149 3.52 1.69 -12.68
CA LEU A 149 4.58 0.82 -12.15
C LEU A 149 4.27 0.38 -10.72
N PHE A 150 3.81 1.31 -9.88
CA PHE A 150 3.39 1.01 -8.51
C PHE A 150 2.31 -0.07 -8.49
N MET A 151 1.28 0.09 -9.31
CA MET A 151 0.16 -0.87 -9.39
C MET A 151 0.61 -2.24 -9.88
N GLN A 152 1.51 -2.28 -10.87
CA GLN A 152 2.05 -3.53 -11.40
C GLN A 152 2.89 -4.27 -10.34
N ILE A 153 3.78 -3.56 -9.63
CA ILE A 153 4.59 -4.15 -8.56
C ILE A 153 3.68 -4.73 -7.46
N TYR A 154 2.62 -4.03 -7.08
CA TYR A 154 1.67 -4.52 -6.08
C TYR A 154 0.95 -5.78 -6.57
N ALA A 155 0.48 -5.82 -7.80
CA ALA A 155 -0.18 -7.00 -8.37
C ALA A 155 0.77 -8.21 -8.42
N ASP A 156 2.01 -7.99 -8.85
CA ASP A 156 3.03 -9.04 -8.96
C ASP A 156 3.42 -9.60 -7.59
N VAL A 157 3.67 -8.72 -6.61
CA VAL A 157 4.09 -9.12 -5.24
C VAL A 157 2.96 -9.83 -4.50
N ILE A 158 1.74 -9.31 -4.57
CA ILE A 158 0.60 -9.88 -3.84
C ILE A 158 0.07 -11.15 -4.52
N GLY A 159 0.31 -11.31 -5.82
CA GLY A 159 -0.10 -12.47 -6.59
C GLY A 159 -1.63 -12.55 -6.81
N CYS A 160 -2.30 -11.39 -6.86
CA CYS A 160 -3.71 -11.33 -7.21
C CYS A 160 -4.04 -10.07 -8.03
N PRO A 161 -5.13 -10.09 -8.82
CA PRO A 161 -5.55 -8.93 -9.60
C PRO A 161 -5.78 -7.70 -8.73
N VAL A 162 -5.27 -6.56 -9.18
CA VAL A 162 -5.54 -5.25 -8.58
C VAL A 162 -6.35 -4.42 -9.56
N ARG A 163 -7.63 -4.19 -9.26
CA ARG A 163 -8.54 -3.40 -10.07
C ARG A 163 -8.57 -1.95 -9.57
N LEU A 164 -8.24 -1.03 -10.46
CA LEU A 164 -8.32 0.39 -10.16
C LEU A 164 -9.73 0.90 -10.41
N VAL A 165 -10.31 1.60 -9.44
CA VAL A 165 -11.62 2.27 -9.59
C VAL A 165 -11.47 3.45 -10.55
N GLU A 166 -12.38 3.59 -11.50
CA GLU A 166 -12.31 4.64 -12.54
C GLU A 166 -12.28 6.06 -11.97
N ASN A 167 -13.10 6.32 -10.94
CA ASN A 167 -13.14 7.64 -10.31
C ASN A 167 -12.04 7.79 -9.25
N PRO A 168 -11.06 8.69 -9.43
CA PRO A 168 -9.99 8.90 -8.46
C PRO A 168 -10.45 9.54 -7.14
N GLN A 169 -11.67 10.12 -7.11
CA GLN A 169 -12.24 10.81 -5.95
C GLN A 169 -13.27 9.95 -5.20
N THR A 170 -13.06 8.64 -5.12
CA THR A 170 -14.00 7.68 -4.50
C THR A 170 -14.42 8.06 -3.09
N VAL A 171 -13.50 8.58 -2.26
CA VAL A 171 -13.81 9.01 -0.89
C VAL A 171 -14.81 10.19 -0.89
N ALA A 172 -14.59 11.18 -1.74
CA ALA A 172 -15.49 12.33 -1.88
C ALA A 172 -16.86 11.92 -2.42
N VAL A 173 -16.90 10.99 -3.38
CA VAL A 173 -18.15 10.41 -3.90
C VAL A 173 -18.91 9.68 -2.80
N GLY A 174 -18.22 8.83 -2.02
CA GLY A 174 -18.83 8.15 -0.88
C GLY A 174 -19.42 9.13 0.14
N ALA A 175 -18.68 10.17 0.51
CA ALA A 175 -19.16 11.21 1.41
C ALA A 175 -20.40 11.95 0.84
N ALA A 176 -20.39 12.26 -0.46
CA ALA A 176 -21.54 12.91 -1.12
C ALA A 176 -22.78 11.99 -1.15
N ILE A 177 -22.61 10.69 -1.40
CA ILE A 177 -23.71 9.72 -1.33
C ILE A 177 -24.31 9.67 0.07
N MET A 178 -23.46 9.58 1.11
CA MET A 178 -23.93 9.57 2.49
C MET A 178 -24.67 10.85 2.86
N ALA A 179 -24.16 12.01 2.44
CA ALA A 179 -24.84 13.30 2.67
C ALA A 179 -26.17 13.45 1.94
N ALA A 180 -26.35 12.79 0.80
CA ALA A 180 -27.61 12.81 0.06
C ALA A 180 -28.65 11.83 0.62
N TYR A 181 -28.23 10.85 1.44
CA TYR A 181 -29.11 9.85 2.06
C TYR A 181 -29.60 10.28 3.45
N CYS A 182 -28.94 11.21 4.11
CA CYS A 182 -29.34 11.79 5.39
C CYS A 182 -30.33 12.93 5.21
#